data_e5cfcdda6887dc606d8afa9586fd8712
#
_entry.id   e5cfcdda6887dc606d8afa9586fd8712
#
_cell.length_a   1.000
_cell.length_b   1.000
_cell.length_c   1.000
_cell.angle_alpha   90.00
_cell.angle_beta   90.00
_cell.angle_gamma   90.00
#
_symmetry.space_group_name_H-M   'P 1'
#
loop_
_entity.id
_entity.type
_entity.pdbx_description
1 polymer ?
#
loop_
_entity_poly.entity_id
_entity_poly.type
_entity_poly.pdbx_seq_one_letter_code
_entity_poly.pdbx_strand_id
1 'polypeptide(L)'
;MSIEAIVNEFSAVAANPKGQLKAYKDAGKKCIGVMPYYAPEELVYAAGMMPFGMWGSNDKTEQRSKEYCATFYCTIAQLDLEMLLDGTMDLLDGVITPTICDTLRPMSQNIRVAMSEKLPCIFLAHPQNRFADWGKQFCLDQYNNVKAGLEKIAGHEIKSEDIAAAIKVYNKSRAARREFVKLASDHCDVIDPIMRSAVLKAAWFMDKAEYTEKLEALNAELKALPAAKWNGVKVVTSGIICDNPVLLKVFKDNNVAIAADDVAHESRAFRTDASEEGDPMMALVEQFTNTDYDVLLYDPQSSKNRRGEFVANLVKESGAQGLVLFMQQFCDPEEMEFPYLKKALDAAGIPFIKLGVDQQMRDFGQAATAIQAFADVLSVQ
;
A
#
# COMPACT_ATOMS: atom_id res chain seq x y z
N MET A 1 -4.56 -25.81 7.15
CA MET A 1 -4.97 -25.69 5.70
C MET A 1 -3.72 -25.77 4.86
N SER A 2 -3.80 -26.25 3.61
CA SER A 2 -2.61 -26.19 2.75
C SER A 2 -2.28 -24.75 2.34
N ILE A 3 -1.00 -24.49 2.00
CA ILE A 3 -0.54 -23.18 1.47
C ILE A 3 -1.43 -22.73 0.31
N GLU A 4 -1.69 -23.60 -0.64
CA GLU A 4 -2.52 -23.32 -1.81
C GLU A 4 -3.95 -22.88 -1.41
N ALA A 5 -4.57 -23.55 -0.45
CA ALA A 5 -5.91 -23.20 0.01
C ALA A 5 -5.96 -21.79 0.64
N ILE A 6 -4.98 -21.46 1.49
CA ILE A 6 -4.91 -20.13 2.13
C ILE A 6 -4.62 -19.03 1.09
N VAL A 7 -3.68 -19.27 0.18
CA VAL A 7 -3.36 -18.31 -0.89
C VAL A 7 -4.56 -18.10 -1.82
N ASN A 8 -5.34 -19.14 -2.12
CA ASN A 8 -6.55 -19.01 -2.93
C ASN A 8 -7.63 -18.16 -2.26
N GLU A 9 -7.79 -18.24 -0.92
CA GLU A 9 -8.69 -17.36 -0.18
C GLU A 9 -8.28 -15.88 -0.30
N PHE A 10 -7.01 -15.56 -0.10
CA PHE A 10 -6.49 -14.20 -0.30
C PHE A 10 -6.65 -13.73 -1.75
N SER A 11 -6.36 -14.60 -2.71
CA SER A 11 -6.50 -14.31 -4.13
C SER A 11 -7.95 -14.00 -4.53
N ALA A 12 -8.92 -14.71 -3.95
CA ALA A 12 -10.34 -14.46 -4.18
C ALA A 12 -10.77 -13.08 -3.68
N VAL A 13 -10.29 -12.66 -2.50
CA VAL A 13 -10.55 -11.31 -1.97
C VAL A 13 -9.86 -10.25 -2.81
N ALA A 14 -8.58 -10.44 -3.15
CA ALA A 14 -7.80 -9.49 -3.97
C ALA A 14 -8.38 -9.31 -5.37
N ALA A 15 -8.98 -10.35 -5.93
CA ALA A 15 -9.61 -10.31 -7.26
C ALA A 15 -11.03 -9.71 -7.25
N ASN A 16 -11.73 -9.72 -6.12
CA ASN A 16 -13.11 -9.23 -6.01
C ASN A 16 -13.34 -8.35 -4.76
N PRO A 17 -12.69 -7.19 -4.65
CA PRO A 17 -12.87 -6.28 -3.51
C PRO A 17 -14.34 -5.86 -3.30
N LYS A 18 -15.08 -5.59 -4.39
CA LYS A 18 -16.52 -5.24 -4.31
C LYS A 18 -17.35 -6.34 -3.65
N GLY A 19 -17.06 -7.61 -3.95
CA GLY A 19 -17.71 -8.74 -3.31
C GLY A 19 -17.45 -8.80 -1.81
N GLN A 20 -16.22 -8.53 -1.40
CA GLN A 20 -15.84 -8.43 0.02
C GLN A 20 -16.53 -7.26 0.72
N LEU A 21 -16.57 -6.07 0.09
CA LEU A 21 -17.31 -4.91 0.59
C LEU A 21 -18.79 -5.24 0.80
N LYS A 22 -19.41 -5.91 -0.18
CA LYS A 22 -20.81 -6.35 -0.06
C LYS A 22 -21.01 -7.32 1.09
N ALA A 23 -20.13 -8.28 1.30
CA ALA A 23 -20.23 -9.23 2.41
C ALA A 23 -20.23 -8.52 3.78
N TYR A 24 -19.40 -7.50 3.97
CA TYR A 24 -19.42 -6.69 5.19
C TYR A 24 -20.71 -5.89 5.35
N LYS A 25 -21.23 -5.31 4.28
CA LYS A 25 -22.53 -4.61 4.33
C LYS A 25 -23.68 -5.54 4.64
N ASP A 26 -23.72 -6.72 4.05
CA ASP A 26 -24.73 -7.76 4.33
C ASP A 26 -24.65 -8.24 5.81
N ALA A 27 -23.45 -8.23 6.41
CA ALA A 27 -23.22 -8.47 7.83
C ALA A 27 -23.53 -7.25 8.74
N GLY A 28 -24.07 -6.15 8.19
CA GLY A 28 -24.44 -4.94 8.92
C GLY A 28 -23.27 -4.04 9.33
N LYS A 29 -22.06 -4.28 8.80
CA LYS A 29 -20.90 -3.43 9.10
C LYS A 29 -20.91 -2.15 8.24
N LYS A 30 -20.46 -1.05 8.83
CA LYS A 30 -20.15 0.18 8.10
C LYS A 30 -18.74 0.08 7.53
N CYS A 31 -18.55 0.61 6.33
CA CYS A 31 -17.28 0.54 5.60
C CYS A 31 -16.80 1.94 5.22
N ILE A 32 -15.54 2.24 5.51
CA ILE A 32 -14.92 3.54 5.21
C ILE A 32 -13.83 3.34 4.17
N GLY A 33 -13.96 4.02 3.04
CA GLY A 33 -12.90 4.09 2.04
C GLY A 33 -11.71 4.88 2.57
N VAL A 34 -10.53 4.29 2.48
CA VAL A 34 -9.29 4.93 2.90
C VAL A 34 -8.46 5.16 1.65
N MET A 35 -8.34 6.42 1.22
CA MET A 35 -7.47 6.76 0.09
C MET A 35 -6.02 6.54 0.48
N PRO A 36 -5.15 6.21 -0.52
CA PRO A 36 -3.98 5.45 -0.23
C PRO A 36 -3.17 6.05 0.90
N TYR A 37 -2.90 5.26 1.79
CA TYR A 37 -2.04 5.20 2.94
C TYR A 37 -1.67 6.50 3.72
N TYR A 38 -1.20 6.38 4.95
CA TYR A 38 -1.10 7.41 5.99
C TYR A 38 -2.42 7.92 6.57
N ALA A 39 -3.58 7.41 6.15
CA ALA A 39 -4.77 7.55 6.96
C ALA A 39 -4.75 6.50 8.09
N PRO A 40 -5.05 6.87 9.33
CA PRO A 40 -5.00 5.95 10.47
C PRO A 40 -6.19 4.98 10.41
N GLU A 41 -6.01 3.82 9.74
CA GLU A 41 -7.03 2.77 9.66
C GLU A 41 -7.44 2.27 11.05
N GLU A 42 -6.53 2.35 12.03
CA GLU A 42 -6.77 2.01 13.42
C GLU A 42 -7.97 2.79 14.01
N LEU A 43 -8.16 4.06 13.62
CA LEU A 43 -9.33 4.84 14.07
C LEU A 43 -10.63 4.33 13.47
N VAL A 44 -10.60 3.89 12.21
CA VAL A 44 -11.76 3.27 11.56
C VAL A 44 -12.11 1.95 12.24
N TYR A 45 -11.11 1.13 12.52
CA TYR A 45 -11.26 -0.15 13.19
C TYR A 45 -11.75 0.02 14.64
N ALA A 46 -11.20 0.98 15.38
CA ALA A 46 -11.63 1.34 16.74
C ALA A 46 -13.10 1.80 16.80
N ALA A 47 -13.61 2.39 15.71
CA ALA A 47 -15.02 2.74 15.57
C ALA A 47 -15.93 1.53 15.26
N GLY A 48 -15.40 0.30 15.24
CA GLY A 48 -16.15 -0.90 14.85
C GLY A 48 -16.52 -0.96 13.37
N MET A 49 -15.90 -0.12 12.54
CA MET A 49 -16.10 -0.04 11.10
C MET A 49 -14.96 -0.75 10.34
N MET A 50 -15.19 -1.04 9.08
CA MET A 50 -14.22 -1.69 8.21
C MET A 50 -13.49 -0.66 7.35
N PRO A 51 -12.18 -0.48 7.49
CA PRO A 51 -11.39 0.26 6.52
C PRO A 51 -11.29 -0.52 5.21
N PHE A 52 -11.44 0.17 4.10
CA PHE A 52 -11.43 -0.39 2.77
C PHE A 52 -10.47 0.41 1.89
N GLY A 53 -9.36 -0.20 1.46
CA GLY A 53 -8.32 0.48 0.71
C GLY A 53 -8.80 0.97 -0.66
N MET A 54 -8.54 2.22 -0.96
CA MET A 54 -8.82 2.83 -2.26
C MET A 54 -7.50 3.00 -3.02
N TRP A 55 -7.23 2.09 -3.94
CA TRP A 55 -5.98 2.00 -4.70
C TRP A 55 -6.21 1.96 -6.21
N GLY A 56 -7.36 2.48 -6.67
CA GLY A 56 -7.78 2.35 -8.06
C GLY A 56 -8.14 0.91 -8.44
N SER A 57 -8.05 0.58 -9.70
CA SER A 57 -8.39 -0.75 -10.21
C SER A 57 -7.74 -1.01 -11.56
N ASN A 58 -7.22 -2.23 -11.75
CA ASN A 58 -6.59 -2.65 -13.01
C ASN A 58 -7.60 -3.02 -14.11
N ASP A 59 -8.90 -3.10 -13.82
CA ASP A 59 -9.97 -3.47 -14.76
C ASP A 59 -10.89 -2.31 -15.15
N LYS A 60 -10.65 -1.12 -14.60
CA LYS A 60 -11.40 0.11 -14.87
C LYS A 60 -10.65 1.07 -15.79
N THR A 61 -11.39 2.00 -16.36
CA THR A 61 -10.87 3.15 -17.12
C THR A 61 -11.59 4.40 -16.66
N GLU A 62 -10.86 5.51 -16.55
CA GLU A 62 -11.44 6.80 -16.22
C GLU A 62 -12.32 7.31 -17.37
N GLN A 63 -13.55 7.66 -17.04
CA GLN A 63 -14.52 8.27 -17.94
C GLN A 63 -15.16 9.50 -17.31
N ARG A 64 -15.95 9.30 -16.26
CA ARG A 64 -16.68 10.34 -15.54
C ARG A 64 -15.78 11.16 -14.61
N SER A 65 -14.75 10.54 -14.04
CA SER A 65 -13.78 11.23 -13.20
C SER A 65 -13.05 12.37 -13.94
N LYS A 66 -12.93 12.31 -15.27
CA LYS A 66 -12.36 13.38 -16.12
C LYS A 66 -13.12 14.71 -16.05
N GLU A 67 -14.36 14.69 -15.61
CA GLU A 67 -15.14 15.93 -15.41
C GLU A 67 -14.67 16.69 -14.17
N TYR A 68 -13.99 16.01 -13.23
CA TYR A 68 -13.62 16.54 -11.92
C TYR A 68 -12.11 16.58 -11.70
N CYS A 69 -11.36 15.76 -12.41
CA CYS A 69 -9.91 15.62 -12.25
C CYS A 69 -9.16 16.24 -13.43
N ALA A 70 -8.04 16.89 -13.14
CA ALA A 70 -7.13 17.35 -14.18
C ALA A 70 -6.45 16.14 -14.87
N THR A 71 -6.08 16.29 -16.13
CA THR A 71 -5.52 15.23 -16.97
C THR A 71 -4.15 14.72 -16.48
N PHE A 72 -3.46 15.49 -15.65
CA PHE A 72 -2.17 15.12 -15.04
C PHE A 72 -2.30 14.47 -13.67
N TYR A 73 -3.51 14.17 -13.20
CA TYR A 73 -3.68 13.36 -11.99
C TYR A 73 -3.28 11.92 -12.27
N CYS A 74 -2.63 11.26 -11.31
CA CYS A 74 -2.34 9.84 -11.44
C CYS A 74 -3.63 9.02 -11.53
N THR A 75 -3.58 7.92 -12.28
CA THR A 75 -4.77 7.09 -12.53
C THR A 75 -5.31 6.43 -11.27
N ILE A 76 -4.51 6.19 -10.25
CA ILE A 76 -5.00 5.69 -8.95
C ILE A 76 -6.11 6.62 -8.42
N ALA A 77 -5.82 7.91 -8.31
CA ALA A 77 -6.76 8.89 -7.78
C ALA A 77 -7.97 9.10 -8.72
N GLN A 78 -7.75 9.11 -10.03
CA GLN A 78 -8.85 9.22 -11.00
C GLN A 78 -9.77 8.00 -10.95
N LEU A 79 -9.23 6.80 -10.84
CA LEU A 79 -10.01 5.56 -10.76
C LEU A 79 -10.74 5.41 -9.43
N ASP A 80 -10.18 5.91 -8.33
CA ASP A 80 -10.89 5.96 -7.04
C ASP A 80 -12.17 6.80 -7.16
N LEU A 81 -12.08 7.98 -7.80
CA LEU A 81 -13.27 8.79 -8.06
C LEU A 81 -14.22 8.13 -9.08
N GLU A 82 -13.68 7.51 -10.13
CA GLU A 82 -14.48 6.77 -11.11
C GLU A 82 -15.34 5.68 -10.45
N MET A 83 -14.72 4.89 -9.53
CA MET A 83 -15.42 3.82 -8.83
C MET A 83 -16.52 4.33 -7.87
N LEU A 84 -16.38 5.53 -7.34
CA LEU A 84 -17.45 6.19 -6.60
C LEU A 84 -18.59 6.64 -7.54
N LEU A 85 -18.25 7.15 -8.71
CA LEU A 85 -19.20 7.67 -9.68
C LEU A 85 -19.96 6.58 -10.46
N ASP A 86 -19.32 5.46 -10.75
CA ASP A 86 -19.91 4.35 -11.51
C ASP A 86 -20.69 3.35 -10.61
N GLY A 87 -20.71 3.58 -9.28
CA GLY A 87 -21.40 2.73 -8.31
C GLY A 87 -20.62 1.47 -7.91
N THR A 88 -19.35 1.35 -8.29
CA THR A 88 -18.50 0.23 -7.83
C THR A 88 -18.31 0.28 -6.32
N MET A 89 -18.18 1.48 -5.75
CA MET A 89 -17.98 1.73 -4.32
C MET A 89 -19.16 2.47 -3.66
N ASP A 90 -20.38 2.32 -4.16
CA ASP A 90 -21.60 2.93 -3.64
C ASP A 90 -22.03 2.41 -2.25
N LEU A 91 -21.41 1.31 -1.80
CA LEU A 91 -21.64 0.71 -0.48
C LEU A 91 -20.78 1.30 0.64
N LEU A 92 -19.87 2.23 0.36
CA LEU A 92 -19.11 2.94 1.37
C LEU A 92 -19.99 3.90 2.17
N ASP A 93 -19.78 3.97 3.46
CA ASP A 93 -20.47 4.90 4.38
C ASP A 93 -19.73 6.24 4.53
N GLY A 94 -18.53 6.33 4.01
CA GLY A 94 -17.68 7.52 4.01
C GLY A 94 -16.30 7.24 3.44
N VAL A 95 -15.52 8.30 3.25
CA VAL A 95 -14.12 8.20 2.79
C VAL A 95 -13.22 9.11 3.60
N ILE A 96 -11.96 8.70 3.79
CA ILE A 96 -10.88 9.53 4.35
C ILE A 96 -9.92 9.88 3.21
N THR A 97 -9.63 11.18 3.05
CA THR A 97 -8.74 11.70 2.00
C THR A 97 -7.56 12.44 2.62
N PRO A 98 -6.36 11.84 2.65
CA PRO A 98 -5.15 12.48 3.17
C PRO A 98 -4.52 13.46 2.17
N THR A 99 -3.69 14.40 2.65
CA THR A 99 -3.01 15.41 1.82
C THR A 99 -1.55 15.10 1.57
N ILE A 100 -1.24 13.91 1.09
CA ILE A 100 0.15 13.44 0.98
C ILE A 100 0.84 13.99 -0.27
N CYS A 101 0.09 14.21 -1.36
CA CYS A 101 0.60 14.77 -2.61
C CYS A 101 -0.37 15.82 -3.17
N ASP A 102 0.06 16.52 -4.21
CA ASP A 102 -0.74 17.59 -4.82
C ASP A 102 -1.99 17.07 -5.55
N THR A 103 -2.00 15.82 -5.98
CA THR A 103 -3.20 15.15 -6.51
C THR A 103 -4.23 14.86 -5.41
N LEU A 104 -3.81 14.33 -4.25
CA LEU A 104 -4.72 13.98 -3.16
C LEU A 104 -5.24 15.20 -2.40
N ARG A 105 -4.49 16.30 -2.38
CA ARG A 105 -4.90 17.54 -1.69
C ARG A 105 -6.26 18.08 -2.16
N PRO A 106 -6.54 18.28 -3.45
CA PRO A 106 -7.84 18.71 -3.93
C PRO A 106 -8.87 17.58 -4.02
N MET A 107 -8.47 16.30 -3.94
CA MET A 107 -9.35 15.15 -4.16
C MET A 107 -10.56 15.16 -3.23
N SER A 108 -10.42 15.62 -1.98
CA SER A 108 -11.55 15.75 -1.06
C SER A 108 -12.65 16.67 -1.60
N GLN A 109 -12.28 17.74 -2.28
CA GLN A 109 -13.26 18.67 -2.91
C GLN A 109 -13.84 18.04 -4.17
N ASN A 110 -13.02 17.38 -4.98
CA ASN A 110 -13.50 16.68 -6.16
C ASN A 110 -14.55 15.63 -5.80
N ILE A 111 -14.30 14.81 -4.75
CA ILE A 111 -15.26 13.82 -4.24
C ILE A 111 -16.53 14.50 -3.74
N ARG A 112 -16.44 15.56 -2.93
CA ARG A 112 -17.61 16.26 -2.40
C ARG A 112 -18.52 16.78 -3.52
N VAL A 113 -17.92 17.44 -4.54
CA VAL A 113 -18.67 17.95 -5.68
C VAL A 113 -19.25 16.81 -6.52
N ALA A 114 -18.44 15.82 -6.87
CA ALA A 114 -18.84 14.70 -7.72
C ALA A 114 -19.95 13.85 -7.08
N MET A 115 -19.88 13.61 -5.77
CA MET A 115 -20.88 12.85 -5.02
C MET A 115 -22.03 13.72 -4.50
N SER A 116 -22.09 15.00 -4.85
CA SER A 116 -23.12 15.94 -4.40
C SER A 116 -23.30 15.92 -2.87
N GLU A 117 -22.21 15.85 -2.14
CA GLU A 117 -22.14 15.79 -0.65
C GLU A 117 -22.90 14.61 -0.01
N LYS A 118 -23.31 13.61 -0.80
CA LYS A 118 -24.03 12.44 -0.29
C LYS A 118 -23.14 11.45 0.46
N LEU A 119 -21.85 11.44 0.14
CA LEU A 119 -20.86 10.58 0.77
C LEU A 119 -20.04 11.43 1.76
N PRO A 120 -20.07 11.13 3.08
CA PRO A 120 -19.19 11.78 4.05
C PRO A 120 -17.73 11.67 3.62
N CYS A 121 -17.06 12.81 3.43
CA CYS A 121 -15.65 12.89 3.07
C CYS A 121 -14.88 13.57 4.20
N ILE A 122 -14.06 12.78 4.91
CA ILE A 122 -13.23 13.24 6.02
C ILE A 122 -11.87 13.64 5.42
N PHE A 123 -11.56 14.92 5.50
CA PHE A 123 -10.29 15.45 5.03
C PHE A 123 -9.24 15.36 6.13
N LEU A 124 -8.08 14.79 5.80
CA LEU A 124 -6.94 14.64 6.68
C LEU A 124 -5.75 15.42 6.15
N ALA A 125 -5.45 16.57 6.77
CA ALA A 125 -4.24 17.30 6.44
C ALA A 125 -3.04 16.75 7.24
N HIS A 126 -1.94 16.48 6.55
CA HIS A 126 -0.68 16.09 7.18
C HIS A 126 0.26 17.28 7.30
N PRO A 127 1.04 17.40 8.40
CA PRO A 127 2.07 18.40 8.53
C PRO A 127 3.23 18.11 7.57
N GLN A 128 3.75 19.12 6.89
CA GLN A 128 4.96 18.99 6.08
C GLN A 128 6.17 18.63 6.96
N ASN A 129 6.36 19.35 8.05
CA ASN A 129 7.38 19.01 9.05
C ASN A 129 6.73 18.26 10.22
N ARG A 130 6.77 16.92 10.14
CA ARG A 130 6.18 16.02 11.14
C ARG A 130 7.04 15.86 12.41
N PHE A 131 8.28 16.30 12.42
CA PHE A 131 9.22 16.13 13.54
C PHE A 131 9.12 17.22 14.58
N ALA A 132 8.78 18.44 14.19
CA ALA A 132 8.64 19.56 15.12
C ALA A 132 7.44 19.36 16.07
N ASP A 133 7.55 19.85 17.30
CA ASP A 133 6.47 19.72 18.28
C ASP A 133 5.14 20.30 17.78
N TRP A 134 5.17 21.45 17.10
CA TRP A 134 3.98 22.02 16.47
C TRP A 134 3.45 21.16 15.31
N GLY A 135 4.34 20.43 14.62
CA GLY A 135 3.93 19.49 13.57
C GLY A 135 3.23 18.25 14.15
N LYS A 136 3.75 17.71 15.25
CA LYS A 136 3.10 16.62 15.99
C LYS A 136 1.75 17.07 16.56
N GLN A 137 1.67 18.26 17.13
CA GLN A 137 0.42 18.81 17.63
C GLN A 137 -0.60 19.00 16.50
N PHE A 138 -0.17 19.54 15.36
CA PHE A 138 -1.04 19.66 14.19
C PHE A 138 -1.56 18.29 13.72
N CYS A 139 -0.70 17.27 13.68
CA CYS A 139 -1.10 15.91 13.32
C CYS A 139 -2.13 15.35 14.31
N LEU A 140 -1.91 15.56 15.62
CA LEU A 140 -2.86 15.16 16.67
C LEU A 140 -4.23 15.82 16.49
N ASP A 141 -4.25 17.13 16.20
CA ASP A 141 -5.50 17.86 15.96
C ASP A 141 -6.24 17.32 14.73
N GLN A 142 -5.50 16.98 13.66
CA GLN A 142 -6.08 16.38 12.47
C GLN A 142 -6.61 14.95 12.72
N TYR A 143 -5.91 14.13 13.49
CA TYR A 143 -6.40 12.80 13.87
C TYR A 143 -7.63 12.89 14.78
N ASN A 144 -7.71 13.86 15.67
CA ASN A 144 -8.94 14.15 16.43
C ASN A 144 -10.09 14.59 15.51
N ASN A 145 -9.84 15.34 14.45
CA ASN A 145 -10.86 15.68 13.45
C ASN A 145 -11.33 14.43 12.69
N VAL A 146 -10.42 13.52 12.33
CA VAL A 146 -10.77 12.23 11.72
C VAL A 146 -11.64 11.41 12.69
N LYS A 147 -11.21 11.27 13.95
CA LYS A 147 -11.97 10.60 15.01
C LYS A 147 -13.41 11.16 15.11
N ALA A 148 -13.54 12.48 15.22
CA ALA A 148 -14.86 13.12 15.30
C ALA A 148 -15.72 12.90 14.04
N GLY A 149 -15.11 12.84 12.87
CA GLY A 149 -15.80 12.50 11.62
C GLY A 149 -16.30 11.05 11.63
N LEU A 150 -15.47 10.11 12.07
CA LEU A 150 -15.80 8.69 12.18
C LEU A 150 -16.90 8.44 13.24
N GLU A 151 -16.87 9.13 14.39
CA GLU A 151 -17.89 9.05 15.43
C GLU A 151 -19.28 9.46 14.90
N LYS A 152 -19.35 10.49 14.06
CA LYS A 152 -20.61 10.89 13.40
C LYS A 152 -21.15 9.79 12.48
N ILE A 153 -20.27 9.10 11.76
CA ILE A 153 -20.68 8.00 10.88
C ILE A 153 -21.02 6.77 11.72
N ALA A 154 -20.21 6.43 12.72
CA ALA A 154 -20.43 5.29 13.60
C ALA A 154 -21.71 5.43 14.43
N GLY A 155 -22.00 6.65 14.90
CA GLY A 155 -23.12 6.97 15.79
C GLY A 155 -22.81 6.76 17.28
N HIS A 156 -21.54 6.60 17.64
CA HIS A 156 -21.04 6.45 19.00
C HIS A 156 -19.63 7.01 19.16
N GLU A 157 -19.21 7.22 20.39
CA GLU A 157 -17.86 7.68 20.75
C GLU A 157 -16.84 6.57 20.54
N ILE A 158 -15.64 6.92 20.02
CA ILE A 158 -14.47 6.06 19.94
C ILE A 158 -13.63 6.29 21.19
N LYS A 159 -13.54 5.29 22.05
CA LYS A 159 -12.82 5.41 23.30
C LYS A 159 -11.33 5.16 23.13
N SER A 160 -10.52 5.65 24.07
CA SER A 160 -9.08 5.47 24.07
C SER A 160 -8.68 4.00 24.12
N GLU A 161 -9.40 3.18 24.89
CA GLU A 161 -9.19 1.73 24.96
C GLU A 161 -9.44 1.01 23.62
N ASP A 162 -10.42 1.49 22.82
CA ASP A 162 -10.70 0.92 21.50
C ASP A 162 -9.56 1.22 20.51
N ILE A 163 -9.00 2.43 20.59
CA ILE A 163 -7.82 2.81 19.78
C ILE A 163 -6.60 1.97 20.18
N ALA A 164 -6.36 1.79 21.48
CA ALA A 164 -5.27 0.96 21.99
C ALA A 164 -5.42 -0.52 21.55
N ALA A 165 -6.65 -1.05 21.56
CA ALA A 165 -6.93 -2.38 21.06
C ALA A 165 -6.69 -2.49 19.54
N ALA A 166 -7.11 -1.49 18.76
CA ALA A 166 -6.87 -1.43 17.33
C ALA A 166 -5.37 -1.39 16.99
N ILE A 167 -4.56 -0.60 17.71
CA ILE A 167 -3.11 -0.55 17.54
C ILE A 167 -2.50 -1.94 17.68
N LYS A 168 -2.88 -2.72 18.69
CA LYS A 168 -2.37 -4.09 18.89
C LYS A 168 -2.70 -5.01 17.71
N VAL A 169 -3.95 -4.94 17.21
CA VAL A 169 -4.38 -5.72 16.03
C VAL A 169 -3.55 -5.35 14.81
N TYR A 170 -3.33 -4.05 14.58
CA TYR A 170 -2.56 -3.57 13.44
C TYR A 170 -1.07 -3.87 13.54
N ASN A 171 -0.46 -3.73 14.71
CA ASN A 171 0.94 -4.10 14.94
C ASN A 171 1.15 -5.60 14.68
N LYS A 172 0.25 -6.45 15.20
CA LYS A 172 0.29 -7.89 14.93
C LYS A 172 0.21 -8.18 13.44
N SER A 173 -0.67 -7.49 12.72
CA SER A 173 -0.79 -7.61 11.27
C SER A 173 0.48 -7.14 10.54
N ARG A 174 1.08 -6.02 10.97
CA ARG A 174 2.35 -5.52 10.41
C ARG A 174 3.47 -6.54 10.59
N ALA A 175 3.60 -7.10 11.79
CA ALA A 175 4.60 -8.12 12.08
C ALA A 175 4.42 -9.38 11.21
N ALA A 176 3.19 -9.88 11.07
CA ALA A 176 2.89 -11.03 10.25
C ALA A 176 3.20 -10.78 8.75
N ARG A 177 2.93 -9.56 8.23
CA ARG A 177 3.26 -9.18 6.85
C ARG A 177 4.77 -9.05 6.64
N ARG A 178 5.52 -8.47 7.58
CA ARG A 178 7.00 -8.42 7.53
C ARG A 178 7.60 -9.83 7.50
N GLU A 179 7.04 -10.74 8.27
CA GLU A 179 7.44 -12.13 8.25
C GLU A 179 7.10 -12.82 6.93
N PHE A 180 5.88 -12.61 6.42
CA PHE A 180 5.44 -13.17 5.15
C PHE A 180 6.34 -12.76 3.97
N VAL A 181 6.70 -11.48 3.82
CA VAL A 181 7.55 -11.05 2.70
C VAL A 181 8.92 -11.70 2.74
N LYS A 182 9.46 -11.97 3.93
CA LYS A 182 10.70 -12.73 4.09
C LYS A 182 10.51 -14.19 3.68
N LEU A 183 9.48 -14.85 4.20
CA LEU A 183 9.19 -16.26 3.88
C LEU A 183 8.86 -16.44 2.39
N ALA A 184 8.14 -15.50 1.76
CA ALA A 184 7.88 -15.52 0.34
C ALA A 184 9.16 -15.43 -0.51
N SER A 185 10.15 -14.65 -0.05
CA SER A 185 11.48 -14.62 -0.65
C SER A 185 12.26 -15.92 -0.44
N ASP A 186 12.18 -16.50 0.77
CA ASP A 186 12.87 -17.74 1.11
C ASP A 186 12.26 -18.94 0.36
N HIS A 187 10.99 -18.89 0.02
CA HIS A 187 10.22 -19.93 -0.67
C HIS A 187 9.59 -19.44 -1.99
N CYS A 188 10.37 -18.70 -2.78
CA CYS A 188 9.91 -18.17 -4.07
C CYS A 188 9.64 -19.24 -5.15
N ASP A 189 10.00 -20.48 -4.90
CA ASP A 189 9.59 -21.67 -5.67
C ASP A 189 8.15 -22.10 -5.38
N VAL A 190 7.57 -21.66 -4.25
CA VAL A 190 6.19 -21.94 -3.82
C VAL A 190 5.30 -20.70 -3.93
N ILE A 191 5.80 -19.55 -3.53
CA ILE A 191 5.11 -18.26 -3.55
C ILE A 191 5.64 -17.42 -4.72
N ASP A 192 4.96 -17.48 -5.84
CA ASP A 192 5.30 -16.65 -7.00
C ASP A 192 4.90 -15.17 -6.82
N PRO A 193 5.36 -14.24 -7.68
CA PRO A 193 5.04 -12.82 -7.57
C PRO A 193 3.54 -12.49 -7.57
N ILE A 194 2.71 -13.27 -8.28
CA ILE A 194 1.25 -13.07 -8.33
C ILE A 194 0.63 -13.44 -6.98
N MET A 195 1.00 -14.59 -6.43
CA MET A 195 0.55 -15.06 -5.13
C MET A 195 0.95 -14.09 -4.01
N ARG A 196 2.23 -13.65 -4.03
CA ARG A 196 2.74 -12.68 -3.07
C ARG A 196 1.92 -11.39 -3.08
N SER A 197 1.69 -10.82 -4.25
CA SER A 197 0.90 -9.60 -4.41
C SER A 197 -0.55 -9.80 -3.95
N ALA A 198 -1.18 -10.92 -4.28
CA ALA A 198 -2.55 -11.21 -3.87
C ALA A 198 -2.71 -11.30 -2.34
N VAL A 199 -1.76 -11.96 -1.65
CA VAL A 199 -1.73 -12.03 -0.18
C VAL A 199 -1.63 -10.64 0.44
N LEU A 200 -0.70 -9.80 -0.04
CA LEU A 200 -0.51 -8.45 0.50
C LEU A 200 -1.70 -7.52 0.16
N LYS A 201 -2.26 -7.63 -1.04
CA LYS A 201 -3.42 -6.86 -1.50
C LYS A 201 -4.68 -7.17 -0.70
N ALA A 202 -4.91 -8.42 -0.32
CA ALA A 202 -6.08 -8.81 0.47
C ALA A 202 -6.16 -8.08 1.82
N ALA A 203 -5.03 -7.67 2.40
CA ALA A 203 -4.97 -6.90 3.65
C ALA A 203 -5.74 -5.58 3.60
N TRP A 204 -5.92 -4.99 2.41
CA TRP A 204 -6.64 -3.73 2.22
C TRP A 204 -8.17 -3.87 2.24
N PHE A 205 -8.66 -5.11 2.15
CA PHE A 205 -10.08 -5.41 1.98
C PHE A 205 -10.65 -6.35 3.04
N MET A 206 -9.80 -6.96 3.88
CA MET A 206 -10.21 -7.89 4.93
C MET A 206 -10.21 -7.25 6.32
N ASP A 207 -11.06 -7.77 7.20
CA ASP A 207 -10.92 -7.53 8.64
C ASP A 207 -9.49 -7.85 9.07
N LYS A 208 -8.86 -6.92 9.79
CA LYS A 208 -7.41 -6.99 10.04
C LYS A 208 -7.04 -8.15 10.97
N ALA A 209 -7.92 -8.52 11.91
CA ALA A 209 -7.69 -9.65 12.79
C ALA A 209 -7.85 -10.98 12.02
N GLU A 210 -8.90 -11.11 11.21
CA GLU A 210 -9.14 -12.29 10.36
C GLU A 210 -8.01 -12.49 9.35
N TYR A 211 -7.61 -11.41 8.66
CA TYR A 211 -6.48 -11.44 7.73
C TYR A 211 -5.21 -11.94 8.42
N THR A 212 -4.92 -11.42 9.62
CA THR A 212 -3.70 -11.74 10.37
C THR A 212 -3.67 -13.20 10.79
N GLU A 213 -4.79 -13.74 11.27
CA GLU A 213 -4.89 -15.15 11.65
C GLU A 213 -4.58 -16.09 10.46
N LYS A 214 -5.18 -15.80 9.30
CA LYS A 214 -4.92 -16.56 8.07
C LYS A 214 -3.47 -16.42 7.60
N LEU A 215 -2.89 -15.23 7.71
CA LEU A 215 -1.51 -14.98 7.31
C LEU A 215 -0.51 -15.68 8.25
N GLU A 216 -0.75 -15.69 9.55
CA GLU A 216 0.06 -16.44 10.51
C GLU A 216 0.02 -17.95 10.23
N ALA A 217 -1.16 -18.48 9.84
CA ALA A 217 -1.26 -19.86 9.41
C ALA A 217 -0.45 -20.14 8.14
N LEU A 218 -0.49 -19.24 7.14
CA LEU A 218 0.34 -19.33 5.94
C LEU A 218 1.84 -19.27 6.29
N ASN A 219 2.24 -18.33 7.15
CA ASN A 219 3.62 -18.19 7.60
C ASN A 219 4.13 -19.47 8.31
N ALA A 220 3.29 -20.09 9.13
CA ALA A 220 3.63 -21.35 9.80
C ALA A 220 3.85 -22.51 8.81
N GLU A 221 3.00 -22.63 7.80
CA GLU A 221 3.16 -23.64 6.75
C GLU A 221 4.43 -23.40 5.92
N LEU A 222 4.73 -22.13 5.56
CA LEU A 222 5.95 -21.80 4.82
C LEU A 222 7.21 -22.09 5.63
N LYS A 223 7.24 -21.79 6.94
CA LYS A 223 8.36 -22.12 7.83
C LYS A 223 8.65 -23.61 7.93
N ALA A 224 7.62 -24.45 7.74
CA ALA A 224 7.78 -25.90 7.81
C ALA A 224 8.38 -26.51 6.53
N LEU A 225 8.49 -25.73 5.46
CA LEU A 225 9.07 -26.19 4.20
C LEU A 225 10.59 -26.33 4.28
N PRO A 226 11.20 -27.24 3.52
CA PRO A 226 12.65 -27.26 3.33
C PRO A 226 13.09 -26.00 2.56
N ALA A 227 14.37 -25.65 2.67
CA ALA A 227 14.95 -24.54 1.93
C ALA A 227 14.65 -24.63 0.43
N ALA A 228 14.19 -23.53 -0.17
CA ALA A 228 13.86 -23.47 -1.57
C ALA A 228 15.07 -23.78 -2.46
N LYS A 229 14.80 -24.44 -3.59
CA LYS A 229 15.78 -24.63 -4.66
C LYS A 229 15.44 -23.64 -5.77
N TRP A 230 15.92 -22.42 -5.64
CA TRP A 230 15.73 -21.38 -6.64
C TRP A 230 16.98 -21.16 -7.46
N ASN A 231 16.83 -21.19 -8.79
CA ASN A 231 17.90 -20.99 -9.77
C ASN A 231 17.62 -19.80 -10.71
N GLY A 232 16.58 -19.02 -10.41
CA GLY A 232 16.25 -17.79 -11.14
C GLY A 232 16.86 -16.55 -10.51
N VAL A 233 16.47 -15.39 -11.03
CA VAL A 233 16.89 -14.08 -10.57
C VAL A 233 16.00 -13.60 -9.42
N LYS A 234 16.58 -12.94 -8.43
CA LYS A 234 15.84 -12.21 -7.38
C LYS A 234 16.03 -10.71 -7.54
N VAL A 235 14.94 -9.96 -7.45
CA VAL A 235 14.95 -8.49 -7.52
C VAL A 235 14.25 -7.87 -6.33
N VAL A 236 14.59 -6.62 -6.04
CA VAL A 236 13.76 -5.74 -5.21
C VAL A 236 12.81 -4.99 -6.14
N THR A 237 11.58 -4.78 -5.71
CA THR A 237 10.63 -3.89 -6.38
C THR A 237 10.48 -2.59 -5.62
N SER A 238 10.27 -1.46 -6.31
CA SER A 238 9.98 -0.15 -5.69
C SER A 238 8.95 0.60 -6.52
N GLY A 239 8.17 1.47 -5.90
CA GLY A 239 7.11 2.25 -6.54
C GLY A 239 5.91 2.46 -5.65
N ILE A 240 4.81 2.94 -6.23
CA ILE A 240 3.55 3.14 -5.49
C ILE A 240 2.73 1.84 -5.44
N ILE A 241 2.56 1.17 -6.57
CA ILE A 241 1.78 -0.06 -6.67
C ILE A 241 2.39 -1.03 -7.70
N CYS A 242 2.35 -2.32 -7.39
CA CYS A 242 2.86 -3.40 -8.23
C CYS A 242 1.91 -4.61 -8.12
N ASP A 243 0.65 -4.45 -8.53
CA ASP A 243 -0.39 -5.45 -8.28
C ASP A 243 -1.08 -5.99 -9.54
N ASN A 244 -0.63 -5.55 -10.74
CA ASN A 244 -1.23 -6.04 -11.98
C ASN A 244 -0.79 -7.48 -12.26
N PRO A 245 -1.73 -8.46 -12.27
CA PRO A 245 -1.38 -9.87 -12.39
C PRO A 245 -0.76 -10.23 -13.75
N VAL A 246 -1.07 -9.47 -14.82
CA VAL A 246 -0.47 -9.68 -16.14
C VAL A 246 1.00 -9.29 -16.13
N LEU A 247 1.33 -8.14 -15.50
CA LEU A 247 2.72 -7.71 -15.35
C LEU A 247 3.49 -8.65 -14.42
N LEU A 248 2.90 -9.06 -13.30
CA LEU A 248 3.54 -10.00 -12.36
C LEU A 248 3.73 -11.40 -12.98
N LYS A 249 2.87 -11.79 -13.93
CA LYS A 249 3.07 -13.02 -14.70
C LYS A 249 4.35 -12.97 -15.55
N VAL A 250 4.72 -11.80 -16.06
CA VAL A 250 5.99 -11.63 -16.80
C VAL A 250 7.19 -11.96 -15.90
N PHE A 251 7.16 -11.56 -14.62
CA PHE A 251 8.21 -11.94 -13.67
C PHE A 251 8.30 -13.46 -13.52
N LYS A 252 7.16 -14.10 -13.27
CA LYS A 252 7.08 -15.56 -13.13
C LYS A 252 7.60 -16.28 -14.38
N ASP A 253 7.14 -15.86 -15.57
CA ASP A 253 7.49 -16.51 -16.84
C ASP A 253 9.00 -16.39 -17.18
N ASN A 254 9.68 -15.37 -16.62
CA ASN A 254 11.12 -15.15 -16.78
C ASN A 254 11.96 -15.60 -15.56
N ASN A 255 11.41 -16.43 -14.66
CA ASN A 255 12.10 -16.88 -13.46
C ASN A 255 12.63 -15.73 -12.57
N VAL A 256 11.90 -14.63 -12.48
CA VAL A 256 12.23 -13.50 -11.61
C VAL A 256 11.36 -13.56 -10.36
N ALA A 257 12.00 -13.66 -9.19
CA ALA A 257 11.34 -13.60 -7.89
C ALA A 257 11.51 -12.22 -7.24
N ILE A 258 10.56 -11.84 -6.38
CA ILE A 258 10.64 -10.62 -5.58
C ILE A 258 11.23 -10.99 -4.22
N ALA A 259 12.47 -10.57 -3.96
CA ALA A 259 13.18 -10.82 -2.70
C ALA A 259 12.72 -9.89 -1.57
N ALA A 260 12.48 -8.63 -1.89
CA ALA A 260 11.97 -7.60 -1.00
C ALA A 260 11.33 -6.49 -1.83
N ASP A 261 10.66 -5.56 -1.15
CA ASP A 261 10.05 -4.43 -1.83
C ASP A 261 10.17 -3.13 -1.02
N ASP A 262 10.07 -2.02 -1.76
CA ASP A 262 9.87 -0.67 -1.25
C ASP A 262 8.65 -0.06 -1.99
N VAL A 263 7.52 -0.74 -1.91
CA VAL A 263 6.26 -0.39 -2.58
C VAL A 263 5.26 0.16 -1.57
N ALA A 264 4.61 1.28 -1.91
CA ALA A 264 3.66 1.95 -1.01
C ALA A 264 2.46 1.07 -0.65
N HIS A 265 1.91 0.37 -1.63
CA HIS A 265 0.82 -0.59 -1.45
C HIS A 265 1.23 -1.84 -0.63
N GLU A 266 2.53 -2.11 -0.47
CA GLU A 266 3.10 -3.28 0.18
C GLU A 266 3.91 -2.89 1.43
N SER A 267 5.24 -3.05 1.41
CA SER A 267 6.07 -2.96 2.63
C SER A 267 6.08 -1.59 3.30
N ARG A 268 5.95 -0.49 2.57
CA ARG A 268 5.89 0.84 3.19
C ARG A 268 4.71 0.97 4.15
N ALA A 269 3.56 0.33 3.86
CA ALA A 269 2.35 0.40 4.68
C ALA A 269 2.46 -0.36 6.02
N PHE A 270 3.44 -1.27 6.17
CA PHE A 270 3.58 -2.08 7.38
C PHE A 270 4.99 -2.07 7.97
N ARG A 271 5.80 -1.07 7.61
CA ARG A 271 7.19 -0.93 8.05
C ARG A 271 7.30 -0.44 9.49
N THR A 272 6.42 0.46 9.92
CA THR A 272 6.50 1.16 11.21
C THR A 272 5.33 0.79 12.11
N ASP A 273 5.63 0.32 13.33
CA ASP A 273 4.63 0.01 14.34
C ASP A 273 4.26 1.27 15.15
N ALA A 274 3.04 1.32 15.69
CA ALA A 274 2.64 2.28 16.69
C ALA A 274 3.00 1.77 18.09
N SER A 275 3.32 2.67 19.04
CA SER A 275 3.54 2.28 20.44
C SER A 275 2.27 1.67 21.04
N GLU A 276 2.42 0.61 21.81
CA GLU A 276 1.32 0.01 22.58
C GLU A 276 1.22 0.57 24.00
N GLU A 277 2.10 1.51 24.34
CA GLU A 277 2.17 2.17 25.64
C GLU A 277 1.84 3.66 25.50
N GLY A 278 1.34 4.26 26.59
CA GLY A 278 1.03 5.67 26.66
C GLY A 278 -0.33 6.05 26.07
N ASP A 279 -0.46 7.27 25.60
CA ASP A 279 -1.67 7.77 24.94
C ASP A 279 -1.80 7.20 23.53
N PRO A 280 -2.85 6.43 23.20
CA PRO A 280 -2.93 5.73 21.91
C PRO A 280 -3.11 6.69 20.71
N MET A 281 -3.68 7.89 20.90
CA MET A 281 -3.76 8.87 19.81
C MET A 281 -2.38 9.44 19.50
N MET A 282 -1.58 9.75 20.54
CA MET A 282 -0.19 10.16 20.36
C MET A 282 0.66 9.04 19.77
N ALA A 283 0.40 7.78 20.11
CA ALA A 283 1.10 6.65 19.51
C ALA A 283 0.91 6.58 17.98
N LEU A 284 -0.29 6.88 17.47
CA LEU A 284 -0.54 7.00 16.02
C LEU A 284 0.19 8.20 15.40
N VAL A 285 0.22 9.34 16.10
CA VAL A 285 0.99 10.54 15.66
C VAL A 285 2.48 10.23 15.58
N GLU A 286 3.01 9.55 16.58
CA GLU A 286 4.44 9.17 16.62
C GLU A 286 4.76 8.11 15.56
N GLN A 287 3.86 7.17 15.28
CA GLN A 287 4.01 6.24 14.17
C GLN A 287 4.19 6.99 12.86
N PHE A 288 3.31 7.95 12.55
CA PHE A 288 3.44 8.80 11.36
C PHE A 288 4.75 9.60 11.37
N THR A 289 5.11 10.18 12.52
CA THR A 289 6.37 10.92 12.69
C THR A 289 7.59 10.05 12.39
N ASN A 290 7.58 8.79 12.84
CA ASN A 290 8.70 7.85 12.74
C ASN A 290 8.71 7.05 11.43
N THR A 291 7.74 7.28 10.54
CA THR A 291 7.78 6.66 9.21
C THR A 291 8.90 7.29 8.39
N ASP A 292 9.87 6.47 8.01
CA ASP A 292 11.07 6.89 7.29
C ASP A 292 11.16 6.28 5.88
N TYR A 293 12.05 6.85 5.08
CA TYR A 293 12.42 6.37 3.74
C TYR A 293 11.24 6.33 2.76
N ASP A 294 10.34 7.29 2.88
CA ASP A 294 9.19 7.41 1.98
C ASP A 294 9.26 8.68 1.14
N VAL A 295 9.05 8.51 -0.16
CA VAL A 295 9.11 9.60 -1.14
C VAL A 295 8.06 10.68 -0.90
N LEU A 296 6.94 10.32 -0.26
CA LEU A 296 5.84 11.26 0.04
C LEU A 296 6.10 12.09 1.31
N LEU A 297 7.13 11.76 2.09
CA LEU A 297 7.40 12.40 3.38
C LEU A 297 8.70 13.20 3.35
N TYR A 298 8.57 14.49 3.68
CA TYR A 298 9.73 15.36 3.85
C TYR A 298 10.62 14.91 5.01
N ASP A 299 11.92 14.78 4.76
CA ASP A 299 12.94 14.49 5.78
C ASP A 299 13.83 15.73 6.02
N PRO A 300 13.58 16.48 7.09
CA PRO A 300 14.37 17.69 7.39
C PRO A 300 15.78 17.39 7.88
N GLN A 301 16.07 16.15 8.25
CA GLN A 301 17.38 15.75 8.81
C GLN A 301 18.39 15.41 7.71
N SER A 302 17.94 15.32 6.46
CA SER A 302 18.77 14.79 5.38
C SER A 302 18.91 15.78 4.23
N SER A 303 20.14 16.24 4.02
CA SER A 303 20.59 16.83 2.74
C SER A 303 20.92 15.73 1.70
N LYS A 304 20.80 14.45 2.06
CA LYS A 304 21.11 13.29 1.23
C LYS A 304 19.82 12.49 0.99
N ASN A 305 19.77 11.77 -0.11
CA ASN A 305 18.67 10.85 -0.38
C ASN A 305 18.80 9.58 0.46
N ARG A 306 18.27 9.62 1.68
CA ARG A 306 18.27 8.48 2.61
C ARG A 306 17.48 7.29 2.07
N ARG A 307 16.39 7.53 1.31
CA ARG A 307 15.63 6.45 0.67
C ARG A 307 16.46 5.73 -0.39
N GLY A 308 17.24 6.45 -1.19
CA GLY A 308 18.13 5.82 -2.17
C GLY A 308 19.16 4.90 -1.52
N GLU A 309 19.76 5.31 -0.41
CA GLU A 309 20.69 4.48 0.38
C GLU A 309 19.95 3.28 1.00
N PHE A 310 18.75 3.49 1.54
CA PHE A 310 17.91 2.43 2.09
C PHE A 310 17.56 1.37 1.03
N VAL A 311 17.10 1.78 -0.14
CA VAL A 311 16.76 0.85 -1.24
C VAL A 311 17.99 0.09 -1.73
N ALA A 312 19.13 0.78 -1.83
CA ALA A 312 20.40 0.14 -2.21
C ALA A 312 20.83 -0.94 -1.18
N ASN A 313 20.66 -0.65 0.11
CA ASN A 313 20.93 -1.62 1.17
C ASN A 313 19.92 -2.76 1.15
N LEU A 314 18.64 -2.48 0.89
CA LEU A 314 17.60 -3.49 0.79
C LEU A 314 17.92 -4.53 -0.32
N VAL A 315 18.45 -4.09 -1.48
CA VAL A 315 18.91 -5.00 -2.54
C VAL A 315 20.01 -5.92 -2.02
N LYS A 316 21.01 -5.37 -1.33
CA LYS A 316 22.15 -6.16 -0.80
C LYS A 316 21.71 -7.14 0.30
N GLU A 317 20.91 -6.67 1.25
CA GLU A 317 20.50 -7.45 2.44
C GLU A 317 19.52 -8.57 2.08
N SER A 318 18.67 -8.34 1.06
CA SER A 318 17.74 -9.37 0.57
C SER A 318 18.37 -10.42 -0.35
N GLY A 319 19.64 -10.25 -0.71
CA GLY A 319 20.33 -11.11 -1.68
C GLY A 319 19.78 -10.96 -3.11
N ALA A 320 19.14 -9.85 -3.41
CA ALA A 320 18.67 -9.54 -4.77
C ALA A 320 19.83 -9.07 -5.65
N GLN A 321 19.71 -9.34 -6.94
CA GLN A 321 20.72 -9.00 -7.93
C GLN A 321 20.47 -7.62 -8.57
N GLY A 322 19.28 -7.06 -8.41
CA GLY A 322 18.93 -5.76 -8.97
C GLY A 322 17.59 -5.22 -8.50
N LEU A 323 17.20 -4.07 -9.05
CA LEU A 323 15.97 -3.37 -8.71
C LEU A 323 15.08 -3.19 -9.94
N VAL A 324 13.77 -3.42 -9.78
CA VAL A 324 12.73 -3.02 -10.74
C VAL A 324 11.90 -1.89 -10.14
N LEU A 325 11.99 -0.70 -10.73
CA LEU A 325 11.21 0.47 -10.33
C LEU A 325 9.94 0.57 -11.18
N PHE A 326 8.78 0.48 -10.54
CA PHE A 326 7.48 0.75 -11.13
C PHE A 326 7.14 2.23 -10.98
N MET A 327 7.43 2.99 -12.01
CA MET A 327 7.14 4.42 -12.05
C MET A 327 5.69 4.62 -12.47
N GLN A 328 4.81 4.85 -11.49
CA GLN A 328 3.41 5.18 -11.76
C GLN A 328 3.34 6.49 -12.54
N GLN A 329 2.68 6.49 -13.68
CA GLN A 329 2.54 7.68 -14.53
C GLN A 329 1.82 8.81 -13.76
N PHE A 330 2.35 10.02 -13.86
CA PHE A 330 1.86 11.19 -13.12
C PHE A 330 1.98 11.08 -11.58
N CYS A 331 2.88 10.25 -11.08
CA CYS A 331 3.23 10.27 -9.66
C CYS A 331 4.37 11.27 -9.43
N ASP A 332 4.06 12.54 -9.27
CA ASP A 332 5.05 13.61 -9.11
C ASP A 332 6.11 13.32 -8.03
N PRO A 333 5.77 12.83 -6.82
CA PRO A 333 6.78 12.54 -5.81
C PRO A 333 7.81 11.51 -6.26
N GLU A 334 7.38 10.42 -6.90
CA GLU A 334 8.28 9.37 -7.41
C GLU A 334 9.12 9.87 -8.59
N GLU A 335 8.52 10.65 -9.48
CA GLU A 335 9.21 11.20 -10.65
C GLU A 335 10.27 12.25 -10.25
N MET A 336 9.94 13.12 -9.28
CA MET A 336 10.86 14.15 -8.78
C MET A 336 12.02 13.54 -7.97
N GLU A 337 11.79 12.45 -7.25
CA GLU A 337 12.82 11.80 -6.46
C GLU A 337 13.72 10.88 -7.32
N PHE A 338 13.24 10.36 -8.43
CA PHE A 338 13.95 9.37 -9.23
C PHE A 338 15.42 9.72 -9.55
N PRO A 339 15.79 10.96 -9.90
CA PRO A 339 17.20 11.32 -10.13
C PRO A 339 18.11 11.05 -8.94
N TYR A 340 17.58 11.25 -7.71
CA TYR A 340 18.33 11.01 -6.47
C TYR A 340 18.45 9.52 -6.19
N LEU A 341 17.34 8.75 -6.35
CA LEU A 341 17.34 7.31 -6.23
C LEU A 341 18.32 6.68 -7.21
N LYS A 342 18.26 7.10 -8.49
CA LYS A 342 19.20 6.66 -9.52
C LYS A 342 20.66 6.89 -9.12
N LYS A 343 20.99 8.09 -8.63
CA LYS A 343 22.35 8.42 -8.20
C LYS A 343 22.84 7.51 -7.07
N ALA A 344 21.97 7.16 -6.12
CA ALA A 344 22.32 6.26 -5.03
C ALA A 344 22.55 4.83 -5.52
N LEU A 345 21.72 4.33 -6.43
CA LEU A 345 21.87 3.00 -7.04
C LEU A 345 23.14 2.90 -7.88
N ASP A 346 23.43 3.90 -8.72
CA ASP A 346 24.65 3.98 -9.52
C ASP A 346 25.90 3.97 -8.61
N ALA A 347 25.89 4.76 -7.53
CA ALA A 347 27.00 4.80 -6.57
C ALA A 347 27.19 3.48 -5.81
N ALA A 348 26.13 2.72 -5.61
CA ALA A 348 26.16 1.42 -4.98
C ALA A 348 26.48 0.26 -5.95
N GLY A 349 26.57 0.54 -7.26
CA GLY A 349 26.78 -0.45 -8.32
C GLY A 349 25.60 -1.41 -8.50
N ILE A 350 24.36 -0.96 -8.20
CA ILE A 350 23.16 -1.80 -8.28
C ILE A 350 22.52 -1.64 -9.66
N PRO A 351 22.40 -2.72 -10.44
CA PRO A 351 21.65 -2.71 -11.68
C PRO A 351 20.16 -2.45 -11.42
N PHE A 352 19.53 -1.64 -12.26
CA PHE A 352 18.09 -1.40 -12.15
C PHE A 352 17.46 -1.12 -13.51
N ILE A 353 16.15 -1.40 -13.60
CA ILE A 353 15.30 -0.93 -14.70
C ILE A 353 14.14 -0.09 -14.14
N LYS A 354 13.72 0.91 -14.93
CA LYS A 354 12.53 1.72 -14.66
C LYS A 354 11.45 1.36 -15.67
N LEU A 355 10.31 0.91 -15.19
CA LEU A 355 9.13 0.60 -15.98
C LEU A 355 8.08 1.68 -15.74
N GLY A 356 7.66 2.39 -16.79
CA GLY A 356 6.49 3.24 -16.73
C GLY A 356 5.25 2.36 -16.63
N VAL A 357 4.45 2.55 -15.60
CA VAL A 357 3.23 1.79 -15.36
C VAL A 357 2.03 2.71 -15.15
N ASP A 358 0.86 2.20 -15.50
CA ASP A 358 -0.41 2.85 -15.31
C ASP A 358 -1.47 1.77 -15.02
N GLN A 359 -2.41 2.03 -14.13
CA GLN A 359 -3.44 1.03 -13.79
C GLN A 359 -4.37 0.69 -14.96
N GLN A 360 -4.50 1.58 -15.93
CA GLN A 360 -5.29 1.33 -17.14
C GLN A 360 -4.52 0.61 -18.24
N MET A 361 -3.22 0.37 -18.02
CA MET A 361 -2.38 -0.33 -18.99
C MET A 361 -2.91 -1.75 -19.24
N ARG A 362 -3.05 -2.12 -20.49
CA ARG A 362 -3.52 -3.44 -20.96
C ARG A 362 -2.46 -4.20 -21.73
N ASP A 363 -1.50 -3.48 -22.31
CA ASP A 363 -0.37 -4.07 -23.04
C ASP A 363 0.93 -3.88 -22.24
N PHE A 364 1.55 -4.98 -21.93
CA PHE A 364 2.80 -5.04 -21.18
C PHE A 364 3.98 -5.54 -22.04
N GLY A 365 3.87 -5.54 -23.38
CA GLY A 365 4.90 -6.06 -24.26
C GLY A 365 6.27 -5.39 -24.10
N GLN A 366 6.31 -4.07 -23.93
CA GLN A 366 7.55 -3.34 -23.65
C GLN A 366 8.13 -3.70 -22.27
N ALA A 367 7.27 -3.77 -21.24
CA ALA A 367 7.70 -4.16 -19.90
C ALA A 367 8.22 -5.61 -19.90
N ALA A 368 7.55 -6.51 -20.63
CA ALA A 368 7.98 -7.90 -20.76
C ALA A 368 9.37 -8.01 -21.39
N THR A 369 9.62 -7.29 -22.49
CA THR A 369 10.93 -7.25 -23.14
C THR A 369 12.00 -6.69 -22.20
N ALA A 370 11.70 -5.62 -21.47
CA ALA A 370 12.66 -5.02 -20.54
C ALA A 370 12.98 -5.94 -19.35
N ILE A 371 11.96 -6.61 -18.78
CA ILE A 371 12.14 -7.56 -17.66
C ILE A 371 12.96 -8.76 -18.12
N GLN A 372 12.67 -9.33 -19.32
CA GLN A 372 13.42 -10.44 -19.87
C GLN A 372 14.90 -10.07 -20.07
N ALA A 373 15.18 -8.97 -20.77
CA ALA A 373 16.54 -8.50 -20.99
C ALA A 373 17.28 -8.24 -19.67
N PHE A 374 16.58 -7.70 -18.67
CA PHE A 374 17.17 -7.46 -17.37
C PHE A 374 17.49 -8.76 -16.63
N ALA A 375 16.57 -9.74 -16.66
CA ALA A 375 16.81 -11.06 -16.09
C ALA A 375 18.01 -11.76 -16.74
N ASP A 376 18.15 -11.68 -18.07
CA ASP A 376 19.28 -12.24 -18.81
C ASP A 376 20.61 -11.60 -18.35
N VAL A 377 20.65 -10.27 -18.18
CA VAL A 377 21.83 -9.56 -17.68
C VAL A 377 22.18 -9.97 -16.25
N LEU A 378 21.19 -10.08 -15.36
CA LEU A 378 21.41 -10.45 -13.96
C LEU A 378 21.83 -11.92 -13.79
N SER A 379 21.43 -12.80 -14.70
CA SER A 379 21.74 -14.23 -14.63
C SER A 379 23.21 -14.57 -14.94
N VAL A 380 23.95 -13.65 -15.56
CA VAL A 380 25.37 -13.84 -15.91
C VAL A 380 26.34 -13.12 -14.96
N GLN A 381 25.81 -12.44 -13.94
CA GLN A 381 26.59 -11.83 -12.86
C GLN A 381 26.76 -12.80 -11.69
#